data_c4f59dd052b8b9d6882002b7d234aba8
#
_entry.id   c4f59dd052b8b9d6882002b7d234aba8
#
_cell.length_a   1.000
_cell.length_b   1.000
_cell.length_c   1.000
_cell.angle_alpha   90.00
_cell.angle_beta   90.00
_cell.angle_gamma   90.00
#
_symmetry.space_group_name_H-M   'P 1'
#
loop_
_entity.id
_entity.type
_entity.pdbx_description
1 polymer ?
#
loop_
_entity_poly.entity_id
_entity_poly.type
_entity_poly.pdbx_seq_one_letter_code
_entity_poly.pdbx_strand_id
1 'polypeptide(L)'
;MTERQNDQHEESPLTIAPHAGTRAAQVPTQSTYQNRVADYWNAEENPVNLELGRLDDLYHHHYGLGEADRAVLEEPDPVRRRERITAELHRLEHTQAELLAARLGPLVPEDRVFDAGCGRGGGSVVAHLRYGCHADGVTISEKQAEFANAQARKRGIDDRVRYHHRNMLDTGLASGAYAASWNNESTMYVELDLLFAEHARLLRRGGRYVVITGCYNDTYGRASREVSLINAHYICDIHPRSAYFRALARNRLVPVHVEDLTEAALPYWELRKEADHLVTGIEETFLTAYRNGSFQYLLIAADRV
;
A
#
# COMPACT_ATOMS: atom_id res chain seq x y z
N MET A 1 -40.51 -69.91 -31.11
CA MET A 1 -40.55 -69.71 -29.63
C MET A 1 -39.19 -69.23 -29.24
N THR A 2 -39.05 -67.96 -29.03
CA THR A 2 -37.79 -67.31 -28.64
C THR A 2 -38.13 -66.23 -27.63
N GLU A 3 -37.79 -66.51 -26.37
CA GLU A 3 -37.94 -65.61 -25.27
C GLU A 3 -36.97 -64.43 -25.41
N ARG A 4 -37.47 -63.21 -25.22
CA ARG A 4 -36.65 -62.02 -25.05
C ARG A 4 -36.46 -61.77 -23.58
N GLN A 5 -35.21 -61.81 -23.13
CA GLN A 5 -34.78 -61.33 -21.84
C GLN A 5 -34.80 -59.80 -21.82
N ASN A 6 -35.39 -59.26 -20.76
CA ASN A 6 -35.53 -57.86 -20.49
C ASN A 6 -34.41 -57.48 -19.49
N ASP A 7 -33.39 -56.77 -19.98
CA ASP A 7 -32.32 -56.23 -19.13
C ASP A 7 -32.80 -54.89 -18.55
N GLN A 8 -33.08 -54.88 -17.28
CA GLN A 8 -33.29 -53.66 -16.49
C GLN A 8 -31.93 -53.16 -15.99
N HIS A 9 -31.48 -52.03 -16.52
CA HIS A 9 -30.37 -51.26 -15.96
C HIS A 9 -30.87 -50.49 -14.74
N GLU A 10 -30.46 -50.89 -13.54
CA GLU A 10 -30.52 -50.09 -12.32
C GLU A 10 -29.52 -48.95 -12.38
N GLU A 11 -29.99 -47.73 -12.45
CA GLU A 11 -29.17 -46.55 -12.24
C GLU A 11 -28.87 -46.37 -10.75
N SER A 12 -27.61 -46.51 -10.35
CA SER A 12 -27.11 -46.17 -9.03
C SER A 12 -27.10 -44.65 -8.79
N PRO A 13 -27.55 -44.12 -7.66
CA PRO A 13 -27.52 -42.71 -7.37
C PRO A 13 -26.08 -42.26 -7.13
N LEU A 14 -25.65 -41.21 -7.89
CA LEU A 14 -24.40 -40.48 -7.71
C LEU A 14 -24.40 -39.84 -6.32
N THR A 15 -23.60 -40.39 -5.42
CA THR A 15 -23.32 -39.83 -4.10
C THR A 15 -22.36 -38.63 -4.31
N ILE A 16 -22.87 -37.41 -4.18
CA ILE A 16 -22.07 -36.17 -4.15
C ILE A 16 -21.30 -36.17 -2.84
N ALA A 17 -19.97 -36.33 -2.94
CA ALA A 17 -19.08 -36.20 -1.77
C ALA A 17 -19.13 -34.73 -1.27
N PRO A 18 -19.12 -34.48 0.06
CA PRO A 18 -19.10 -33.13 0.58
C PRO A 18 -17.82 -32.44 0.18
N HIS A 19 -17.94 -31.24 -0.39
CA HIS A 19 -16.83 -30.35 -0.69
C HIS A 19 -15.95 -30.20 0.57
N ALA A 20 -14.73 -30.70 0.49
CA ALA A 20 -13.70 -30.43 1.50
C ALA A 20 -13.54 -28.89 1.60
N GLY A 21 -13.87 -28.35 2.77
CA GLY A 21 -13.69 -26.94 3.06
C GLY A 21 -12.24 -26.55 2.74
N THR A 22 -12.07 -25.60 1.85
CA THR A 22 -10.78 -25.00 1.55
C THR A 22 -10.25 -24.40 2.83
N ARG A 23 -9.25 -25.05 3.41
CA ARG A 23 -8.46 -24.52 4.51
C ARG A 23 -7.93 -23.18 4.03
N ALA A 24 -8.24 -22.06 4.72
CA ALA A 24 -7.68 -20.77 4.41
C ALA A 24 -6.16 -20.93 4.27
N ALA A 25 -5.62 -20.61 3.09
CA ALA A 25 -4.20 -20.76 2.84
C ALA A 25 -3.49 -19.79 3.80
N GLN A 26 -2.69 -20.32 4.72
CA GLN A 26 -1.81 -19.49 5.54
C GLN A 26 -0.94 -18.68 4.60
N VAL A 27 -0.92 -17.35 4.77
CA VAL A 27 0.00 -16.49 4.04
C VAL A 27 1.41 -16.96 4.35
N PRO A 28 2.21 -17.38 3.36
CA PRO A 28 3.56 -17.85 3.61
C PRO A 28 4.42 -16.65 4.00
N THR A 29 4.63 -16.48 5.30
CA THR A 29 5.63 -15.56 5.81
C THR A 29 7.00 -16.18 5.63
N GLN A 30 7.96 -15.39 5.07
CA GLN A 30 9.31 -15.89 4.76
C GLN A 30 10.28 -15.75 5.95
N SER A 31 9.87 -15.07 7.04
CA SER A 31 10.73 -14.85 8.20
C SER A 31 9.93 -14.55 9.48
N THR A 32 10.60 -14.73 10.63
CA THR A 32 10.07 -14.31 11.94
C THR A 32 9.76 -12.81 11.99
N TYR A 33 10.52 -12.00 11.26
CA TYR A 33 10.26 -10.56 11.15
C TYR A 33 8.92 -10.28 10.45
N GLN A 34 8.65 -10.95 9.32
CA GLN A 34 7.37 -10.80 8.63
C GLN A 34 6.18 -11.26 9.46
N ASN A 35 6.33 -12.29 10.31
CA ASN A 35 5.30 -12.66 11.27
C ASN A 35 5.00 -11.51 12.24
N ARG A 36 6.04 -10.86 12.80
CA ARG A 36 5.86 -9.70 13.68
C ARG A 36 5.19 -8.52 12.98
N VAL A 37 5.53 -8.27 11.72
CA VAL A 37 4.89 -7.23 10.89
C VAL A 37 3.42 -7.57 10.65
N ALA A 38 3.10 -8.83 10.33
CA ALA A 38 1.71 -9.28 10.16
C ALA A 38 0.90 -9.14 11.46
N ASP A 39 1.46 -9.54 12.60
CA ASP A 39 0.83 -9.40 13.92
C ASP A 39 0.58 -7.93 14.27
N TYR A 40 1.55 -7.05 14.00
CA TYR A 40 1.44 -5.61 14.20
C TYR A 40 0.27 -5.03 13.39
N TRP A 41 0.22 -5.29 12.08
CA TRP A 41 -0.83 -4.77 11.21
C TRP A 41 -2.20 -5.42 11.42
N ASN A 42 -2.25 -6.66 11.96
CA ASN A 42 -3.51 -7.29 12.38
C ASN A 42 -4.02 -6.75 13.72
N ALA A 43 -3.12 -6.36 14.63
CA ALA A 43 -3.48 -5.79 15.92
C ALA A 43 -3.75 -4.29 15.84
N GLU A 44 -3.21 -3.60 14.83
CA GLU A 44 -3.26 -2.16 14.71
C GLU A 44 -4.69 -1.65 14.51
N GLU A 45 -5.11 -0.87 15.48
CA GLU A 45 -6.31 -0.04 15.45
C GLU A 45 -5.88 1.43 15.35
N ASN A 46 -5.01 1.77 14.34
CA ASN A 46 -4.52 3.14 14.22
C ASN A 46 -5.68 4.12 14.06
N PRO A 47 -6.07 4.83 15.11
CA PRO A 47 -7.24 5.71 15.08
C PRO A 47 -7.06 6.84 14.07
N VAL A 48 -5.83 7.30 13.83
CA VAL A 48 -5.53 8.38 12.89
C VAL A 48 -6.00 8.02 11.49
N ASN A 49 -5.49 6.93 10.93
CA ASN A 49 -5.84 6.52 9.57
C ASN A 49 -7.32 6.17 9.40
N LEU A 50 -7.93 5.60 10.45
CA LEU A 50 -9.36 5.32 10.44
C LEU A 50 -10.21 6.58 10.55
N GLU A 51 -9.79 7.54 11.37
CA GLU A 51 -10.52 8.79 11.57
C GLU A 51 -10.48 9.66 10.30
N LEU A 52 -9.32 9.82 9.70
CA LEU A 52 -9.15 10.56 8.45
C LEU A 52 -10.00 9.94 7.32
N GLY A 53 -9.89 8.63 7.11
CA GLY A 53 -10.61 7.95 6.04
C GLY A 53 -12.13 7.88 6.19
N ARG A 54 -12.69 8.15 7.38
CA ARG A 54 -14.15 8.20 7.58
C ARG A 54 -14.84 9.37 6.86
N LEU A 55 -14.08 10.37 6.46
CA LEU A 55 -14.62 11.56 5.80
C LEU A 55 -15.26 11.24 4.44
N ASP A 56 -14.67 10.29 3.70
CA ASP A 56 -15.10 9.94 2.34
C ASP A 56 -14.93 8.44 2.00
N ASP A 57 -14.68 7.61 3.02
CA ASP A 57 -14.38 6.19 2.91
C ASP A 57 -13.09 5.87 2.11
N LEU A 58 -12.16 6.83 1.92
CA LEU A 58 -10.82 6.61 1.38
C LEU A 58 -9.81 6.48 2.52
N TYR A 59 -9.34 5.28 2.74
CA TYR A 59 -8.46 4.96 3.88
C TYR A 59 -7.02 4.85 3.41
N HIS A 60 -6.26 5.93 3.62
CA HIS A 60 -4.84 5.97 3.32
C HIS A 60 -4.01 5.47 4.50
N HIS A 61 -2.85 4.86 4.21
CA HIS A 61 -1.87 4.39 5.20
C HIS A 61 -0.48 4.97 4.92
N HIS A 62 -0.46 6.24 4.55
CA HIS A 62 0.76 6.99 4.23
C HIS A 62 0.60 8.44 4.72
N TYR A 63 1.63 9.24 4.53
CA TYR A 63 1.66 10.63 4.96
C TYR A 63 1.16 11.57 3.86
N GLY A 64 0.90 12.83 4.23
CA GLY A 64 0.41 13.84 3.31
C GLY A 64 1.54 14.64 2.65
N LEU A 65 1.21 15.29 1.54
CA LEU A 65 2.10 16.17 0.77
C LEU A 65 1.43 17.48 0.41
N GLY A 66 2.24 18.52 0.27
CA GLY A 66 1.84 19.82 -0.23
C GLY A 66 1.66 20.87 0.86
N GLU A 67 1.22 22.05 0.45
CA GLU A 67 0.96 23.16 1.37
C GLU A 67 -0.26 22.86 2.25
N ALA A 68 -0.13 23.11 3.55
CA ALA A 68 -1.22 22.97 4.51
C ALA A 68 -1.94 24.31 4.73
N ASP A 69 -3.27 24.28 4.75
CA ASP A 69 -4.06 25.44 5.20
C ASP A 69 -3.93 25.60 6.71
N ARG A 70 -3.03 26.46 7.15
CA ARG A 70 -2.81 26.71 8.59
C ARG A 70 -3.92 27.54 9.25
N ALA A 71 -4.84 28.15 8.48
CA ALA A 71 -5.99 28.85 9.03
C ALA A 71 -6.97 27.93 9.76
N VAL A 72 -6.86 26.61 9.55
CA VAL A 72 -7.63 25.61 10.32
C VAL A 72 -7.29 25.64 11.82
N LEU A 73 -6.09 26.09 12.20
CA LEU A 73 -5.65 26.23 13.58
C LEU A 73 -6.26 27.45 14.29
N GLU A 74 -6.73 28.43 13.52
CA GLU A 74 -7.30 29.69 14.03
C GLU A 74 -8.80 29.55 14.34
N GLU A 75 -9.44 28.43 14.00
CA GLU A 75 -10.84 28.17 14.32
C GLU A 75 -11.04 28.18 15.87
N PRO A 76 -11.88 29.11 16.38
CA PRO A 76 -12.04 29.30 17.81
C PRO A 76 -12.81 28.19 18.52
N ASP A 77 -13.76 27.54 17.81
CA ASP A 77 -14.50 26.41 18.35
C ASP A 77 -13.63 25.14 18.31
N PRO A 78 -13.36 24.51 19.47
CA PRO A 78 -12.42 23.39 19.52
C PRO A 78 -12.92 22.14 18.77
N VAL A 79 -14.23 21.93 18.64
CA VAL A 79 -14.82 20.80 17.90
C VAL A 79 -14.61 21.03 16.40
N ARG A 80 -15.02 22.21 15.91
CA ARG A 80 -14.84 22.58 14.50
C ARG A 80 -13.36 22.62 14.11
N ARG A 81 -12.48 23.10 15.01
CA ARG A 81 -11.04 23.10 14.77
C ARG A 81 -10.51 21.68 14.52
N ARG A 82 -10.90 20.69 15.37
CA ARG A 82 -10.54 19.29 15.16
C ARG A 82 -11.04 18.76 13.83
N GLU A 83 -12.30 19.00 13.49
CA GLU A 83 -12.89 18.59 12.21
C GLU A 83 -12.13 19.19 11.01
N ARG A 84 -11.78 20.49 11.07
CA ARG A 84 -11.03 21.16 10.00
C ARG A 84 -9.61 20.64 9.87
N ILE A 85 -8.91 20.40 11.00
CA ILE A 85 -7.57 19.80 10.98
C ILE A 85 -7.63 18.39 10.40
N THR A 86 -8.58 17.58 10.81
CA THR A 86 -8.79 16.21 10.28
C THR A 86 -9.01 16.23 8.78
N ALA A 87 -9.89 17.13 8.28
CA ALA A 87 -10.16 17.26 6.86
C ALA A 87 -8.92 17.72 6.07
N GLU A 88 -8.14 18.64 6.61
CA GLU A 88 -6.93 19.14 5.95
C GLU A 88 -5.82 18.09 5.89
N LEU A 89 -5.60 17.33 6.98
CA LEU A 89 -4.67 16.21 6.97
C LEU A 89 -5.07 15.14 5.95
N HIS A 90 -6.37 14.80 5.88
CA HIS A 90 -6.87 13.86 4.89
C HIS A 90 -6.68 14.37 3.45
N ARG A 91 -6.93 15.66 3.20
CA ARG A 91 -6.66 16.29 1.89
C ARG A 91 -5.20 16.16 1.49
N LEU A 92 -4.26 16.37 2.42
CA LEU A 92 -2.82 16.21 2.17
C LEU A 92 -2.44 14.75 1.86
N GLU A 93 -3.01 13.78 2.58
CA GLU A 93 -2.84 12.35 2.26
C GLU A 93 -3.40 12.02 0.88
N HIS A 94 -4.60 12.52 0.55
CA HIS A 94 -5.18 12.33 -0.77
C HIS A 94 -4.32 12.95 -1.89
N THR A 95 -3.73 14.12 -1.65
CA THR A 95 -2.77 14.75 -2.58
C THR A 95 -1.58 13.84 -2.89
N GLN A 96 -1.05 13.14 -1.90
CA GLN A 96 0.04 12.18 -2.08
C GLN A 96 -0.41 10.95 -2.90
N ALA A 97 -1.61 10.41 -2.62
CA ALA A 97 -2.16 9.28 -3.36
C ALA A 97 -2.40 9.65 -4.85
N GLU A 98 -2.91 10.85 -5.12
CA GLU A 98 -3.11 11.36 -6.48
C GLU A 98 -1.79 11.61 -7.21
N LEU A 99 -0.75 12.10 -6.53
CA LEU A 99 0.60 12.24 -7.09
C LEU A 99 1.15 10.88 -7.54
N LEU A 100 1.05 9.85 -6.69
CA LEU A 100 1.46 8.50 -7.03
C LEU A 100 0.68 7.98 -8.23
N ALA A 101 -0.65 8.06 -8.19
CA ALA A 101 -1.52 7.58 -9.27
C ALA A 101 -1.19 8.28 -10.60
N ALA A 102 -0.91 9.59 -10.59
CA ALA A 102 -0.53 10.33 -11.79
C ALA A 102 0.79 9.86 -12.43
N ARG A 103 1.67 9.20 -11.67
CA ARG A 103 2.96 8.67 -12.16
C ARG A 103 2.87 7.24 -12.71
N LEU A 104 1.73 6.56 -12.58
CA LEU A 104 1.54 5.21 -13.13
C LEU A 104 1.55 5.19 -14.67
N GLY A 105 1.45 6.34 -15.32
CA GLY A 105 1.47 6.52 -16.77
C GLY A 105 0.06 6.52 -17.37
N PRO A 106 -0.04 6.58 -18.69
CA PRO A 106 -1.33 6.46 -19.34
C PRO A 106 -1.83 5.02 -19.18
N LEU A 107 -2.96 4.86 -18.51
CA LEU A 107 -3.65 3.59 -18.33
C LEU A 107 -5.02 3.67 -19.00
N VAL A 108 -5.51 2.53 -19.49
CA VAL A 108 -6.85 2.36 -20.04
C VAL A 108 -7.69 1.46 -19.12
N PRO A 109 -9.03 1.48 -19.24
CA PRO A 109 -9.90 0.72 -18.32
C PRO A 109 -9.66 -0.80 -18.30
N GLU A 110 -9.08 -1.37 -19.36
CA GLU A 110 -8.73 -2.78 -19.48
C GLU A 110 -7.39 -3.12 -18.80
N ASP A 111 -6.56 -2.13 -18.50
CA ASP A 111 -5.29 -2.33 -17.84
C ASP A 111 -5.49 -2.83 -16.40
N ARG A 112 -4.53 -3.62 -15.93
CA ARG A 112 -4.45 -4.07 -14.55
C ARG A 112 -3.28 -3.39 -13.86
N VAL A 113 -3.49 -2.97 -12.63
CA VAL A 113 -2.45 -2.37 -11.76
C VAL A 113 -2.29 -3.18 -10.49
N PHE A 114 -1.10 -3.16 -9.90
CA PHE A 114 -0.76 -3.92 -8.72
C PHE A 114 -0.30 -2.99 -7.59
N ASP A 115 -0.95 -3.10 -6.42
CA ASP A 115 -0.70 -2.34 -5.20
C ASP A 115 -0.03 -3.23 -4.14
N ALA A 116 1.27 -3.08 -3.93
CA ALA A 116 2.04 -3.91 -3.02
C ALA A 116 2.11 -3.28 -1.62
N GLY A 117 1.49 -3.94 -0.64
CA GLY A 117 1.31 -3.40 0.70
C GLY A 117 0.17 -2.37 0.72
N CYS A 118 -0.98 -2.74 0.15
CA CYS A 118 -2.13 -1.86 -0.10
C CYS A 118 -2.81 -1.30 1.17
N GLY A 119 -2.46 -1.79 2.35
CA GLY A 119 -3.12 -1.39 3.59
C GLY A 119 -4.65 -1.59 3.51
N ARG A 120 -5.42 -0.55 3.80
CA ARG A 120 -6.89 -0.53 3.72
C ARG A 120 -7.44 -0.16 2.34
N GLY A 121 -6.58 -0.07 1.31
CA GLY A 121 -6.97 -0.05 -0.08
C GLY A 121 -7.23 1.31 -0.72
N GLY A 122 -6.99 2.42 -0.02
CA GLY A 122 -7.27 3.76 -0.55
C GLY A 122 -6.55 4.07 -1.86
N GLY A 123 -5.26 3.69 -1.99
CA GLY A 123 -4.48 3.90 -3.21
C GLY A 123 -5.04 3.19 -4.44
N SER A 124 -5.48 1.93 -4.28
CA SER A 124 -6.12 1.16 -5.35
C SER A 124 -7.44 1.80 -5.80
N VAL A 125 -8.23 2.33 -4.86
CA VAL A 125 -9.48 3.06 -5.19
C VAL A 125 -9.17 4.33 -5.98
N VAL A 126 -8.18 5.12 -5.57
CA VAL A 126 -7.75 6.34 -6.29
C VAL A 126 -7.31 6.01 -7.71
N ALA A 127 -6.50 4.98 -7.90
CA ALA A 127 -6.07 4.54 -9.23
C ALA A 127 -7.26 4.12 -10.11
N HIS A 128 -8.22 3.35 -9.55
CA HIS A 128 -9.43 2.97 -10.25
C HIS A 128 -10.30 4.18 -10.63
N LEU A 129 -10.55 5.10 -9.70
CA LEU A 129 -11.36 6.29 -9.97
C LEU A 129 -10.74 7.17 -11.07
N ARG A 130 -9.40 7.26 -11.11
CA ARG A 130 -8.68 8.06 -12.09
C ARG A 130 -8.68 7.46 -13.50
N TYR A 131 -8.53 6.14 -13.63
CA TYR A 131 -8.28 5.47 -14.92
C TYR A 131 -9.38 4.47 -15.34
N GLY A 132 -10.31 4.13 -14.46
CA GLY A 132 -11.26 3.03 -14.68
C GLY A 132 -10.60 1.64 -14.69
N CYS A 133 -9.31 1.54 -14.41
CA CYS A 133 -8.53 0.31 -14.51
C CYS A 133 -8.88 -0.73 -13.43
N HIS A 134 -8.45 -1.97 -13.64
CA HIS A 134 -8.52 -2.99 -12.61
C HIS A 134 -7.35 -2.86 -11.63
N ALA A 135 -7.58 -3.07 -10.34
CA ALA A 135 -6.54 -3.06 -9.33
C ALA A 135 -6.56 -4.33 -8.47
N ASP A 136 -5.38 -4.94 -8.31
CA ASP A 136 -5.15 -6.01 -7.34
C ASP A 136 -4.23 -5.47 -6.24
N GLY A 137 -4.73 -5.36 -5.02
CA GLY A 137 -3.94 -5.01 -3.85
C GLY A 137 -3.53 -6.24 -3.05
N VAL A 138 -2.34 -6.25 -2.48
CA VAL A 138 -1.92 -7.26 -1.51
C VAL A 138 -1.52 -6.63 -0.19
N THR A 139 -1.89 -7.29 0.90
CA THR A 139 -1.44 -6.97 2.26
C THR A 139 -1.17 -8.23 3.04
N ILE A 140 -0.22 -8.16 3.98
CA ILE A 140 0.10 -9.26 4.89
C ILE A 140 -0.90 -9.34 6.07
N SER A 141 -1.76 -8.35 6.23
CA SER A 141 -2.80 -8.30 7.26
C SER A 141 -4.14 -8.80 6.71
N GLU A 142 -4.66 -9.86 7.32
CA GLU A 142 -5.98 -10.40 6.98
C GLU A 142 -7.10 -9.38 7.24
N LYS A 143 -7.03 -8.69 8.40
CA LYS A 143 -8.01 -7.64 8.75
C LYS A 143 -8.04 -6.49 7.75
N GLN A 144 -6.88 -6.05 7.26
CA GLN A 144 -6.81 -5.01 6.24
C GLN A 144 -7.41 -5.49 4.91
N ALA A 145 -7.13 -6.73 4.48
CA ALA A 145 -7.68 -7.29 3.25
C ALA A 145 -9.21 -7.41 3.33
N GLU A 146 -9.74 -7.90 4.45
CA GLU A 146 -11.19 -8.00 4.68
C GLU A 146 -11.86 -6.62 4.66
N PHE A 147 -11.27 -5.64 5.37
CA PHE A 147 -11.74 -4.26 5.41
C PHE A 147 -11.76 -3.63 4.02
N ALA A 148 -10.64 -3.73 3.29
CA ALA A 148 -10.51 -3.14 1.95
C ALA A 148 -11.52 -3.75 0.95
N ASN A 149 -11.74 -5.07 0.98
CA ASN A 149 -12.76 -5.73 0.17
C ASN A 149 -14.19 -5.30 0.57
N ALA A 150 -14.44 -5.05 1.86
CA ALA A 150 -15.73 -4.52 2.31
C ALA A 150 -15.97 -3.09 1.77
N GLN A 151 -14.94 -2.24 1.74
CA GLN A 151 -15.01 -0.90 1.16
C GLN A 151 -15.22 -0.95 -0.37
N ALA A 152 -14.55 -1.86 -1.08
CA ALA A 152 -14.75 -2.05 -2.52
C ALA A 152 -16.21 -2.44 -2.84
N ARG A 153 -16.78 -3.38 -2.07
CA ARG A 153 -18.21 -3.75 -2.20
C ARG A 153 -19.14 -2.58 -1.89
N LYS A 154 -18.87 -1.83 -0.81
CA LYS A 154 -19.68 -0.65 -0.43
C LYS A 154 -19.72 0.39 -1.56
N ARG A 155 -18.63 0.53 -2.31
CA ARG A 155 -18.49 1.42 -3.46
C ARG A 155 -19.01 0.83 -4.77
N GLY A 156 -19.37 -0.46 -4.83
CA GLY A 156 -19.80 -1.15 -6.04
C GLY A 156 -18.72 -1.31 -7.10
N ILE A 157 -17.44 -1.47 -6.68
CA ILE A 157 -16.27 -1.61 -7.56
C ILE A 157 -15.51 -2.93 -7.34
N ASP A 158 -16.07 -3.88 -6.60
CA ASP A 158 -15.44 -5.14 -6.23
C ASP A 158 -15.29 -6.13 -7.41
N ASP A 159 -15.89 -5.85 -8.55
CA ASP A 159 -15.61 -6.52 -9.81
C ASP A 159 -14.29 -6.06 -10.44
N ARG A 160 -13.81 -4.86 -10.12
CA ARG A 160 -12.59 -4.24 -10.66
C ARG A 160 -11.46 -4.07 -9.67
N VAL A 161 -11.77 -3.85 -8.39
CA VAL A 161 -10.76 -3.62 -7.34
C VAL A 161 -10.85 -4.74 -6.32
N ARG A 162 -9.75 -5.49 -6.14
CA ARG A 162 -9.71 -6.68 -5.28
C ARG A 162 -8.48 -6.65 -4.39
N TYR A 163 -8.64 -7.13 -3.16
CA TYR A 163 -7.57 -7.17 -2.18
C TYR A 163 -7.35 -8.59 -1.69
N HIS A 164 -6.07 -8.96 -1.62
CA HIS A 164 -5.65 -10.32 -1.31
C HIS A 164 -4.79 -10.31 -0.03
N HIS A 165 -5.11 -11.19 0.91
CA HIS A 165 -4.23 -11.50 2.03
C HIS A 165 -3.07 -12.35 1.51
N ARG A 166 -1.95 -11.70 1.12
CA ARG A 166 -0.77 -12.35 0.51
C ARG A 166 0.50 -11.60 0.86
N ASN A 167 1.63 -12.31 0.72
CA ASN A 167 2.95 -11.70 0.82
C ASN A 167 3.29 -10.99 -0.50
N MET A 168 3.68 -9.72 -0.43
CA MET A 168 4.06 -8.94 -1.62
C MET A 168 5.40 -9.39 -2.25
N LEU A 169 6.18 -10.26 -1.58
CA LEU A 169 7.40 -10.86 -2.12
C LEU A 169 7.15 -12.12 -2.95
N ASP A 170 5.98 -12.75 -2.80
CA ASP A 170 5.55 -13.94 -3.53
C ASP A 170 4.02 -13.95 -3.60
N THR A 171 3.48 -13.20 -4.55
CA THR A 171 2.03 -12.94 -4.63
C THR A 171 1.24 -14.10 -5.23
N GLY A 172 1.90 -14.99 -5.98
CA GLY A 172 1.23 -16.02 -6.76
C GLY A 172 0.33 -15.46 -7.89
N LEU A 173 0.44 -14.17 -8.22
CA LEU A 173 -0.30 -13.54 -9.32
C LEU A 173 0.42 -13.78 -10.64
N ALA A 174 -0.31 -13.63 -11.76
CA ALA A 174 0.19 -13.96 -13.10
C ALA A 174 1.34 -13.03 -13.55
N SER A 175 2.42 -13.60 -14.08
CA SER A 175 3.56 -12.87 -14.62
C SER A 175 3.18 -12.06 -15.87
N GLY A 176 3.71 -10.84 -15.97
CA GLY A 176 3.51 -9.97 -17.15
C GLY A 176 2.08 -9.46 -17.32
N ALA A 177 1.23 -9.59 -16.31
CA ALA A 177 -0.19 -9.24 -16.39
C ALA A 177 -0.50 -7.78 -16.08
N TYR A 178 0.45 -7.03 -15.51
CA TYR A 178 0.20 -5.69 -14.97
C TYR A 178 0.85 -4.61 -15.84
N ALA A 179 0.08 -3.56 -16.13
CA ALA A 179 0.55 -2.37 -16.84
C ALA A 179 1.36 -1.45 -15.93
N ALA A 180 0.96 -1.36 -14.67
CA ALA A 180 1.67 -0.61 -13.66
C ALA A 180 1.60 -1.31 -12.29
N SER A 181 2.55 -0.96 -11.42
CA SER A 181 2.58 -1.42 -10.03
C SER A 181 3.23 -0.38 -9.13
N TRP A 182 2.93 -0.45 -7.83
CA TRP A 182 3.53 0.50 -6.88
C TRP A 182 3.69 -0.05 -5.47
N ASN A 183 4.53 0.65 -4.71
CA ASN A 183 4.53 0.67 -3.26
C ASN A 183 4.28 2.09 -2.76
N ASN A 184 3.45 2.23 -1.73
CA ASN A 184 3.26 3.47 -1.01
C ASN A 184 3.51 3.22 0.47
N GLU A 185 4.62 3.74 1.01
CA GLU A 185 5.04 3.56 2.41
C GLU A 185 5.05 2.09 2.91
N SER A 186 5.45 1.15 2.05
CA SER A 186 5.45 -0.29 2.39
C SER A 186 6.79 -1.00 2.17
N THR A 187 7.76 -0.35 1.53
CA THR A 187 9.07 -0.97 1.18
C THR A 187 9.96 -1.28 2.38
N MET A 188 9.81 -0.52 3.48
CA MET A 188 10.61 -0.66 4.70
C MET A 188 10.30 -1.95 5.50
N TYR A 189 9.36 -2.75 5.07
CA TYR A 189 9.00 -4.01 5.73
C TYR A 189 9.59 -5.25 5.07
N VAL A 190 10.35 -5.10 3.98
CA VAL A 190 10.83 -6.22 3.16
C VAL A 190 12.20 -5.96 2.53
N GLU A 191 12.85 -7.03 2.06
CA GLU A 191 14.06 -6.95 1.26
C GLU A 191 13.78 -6.39 -0.14
N LEU A 192 14.47 -5.31 -0.52
CA LEU A 192 14.22 -4.60 -1.78
C LEU A 192 14.51 -5.44 -3.03
N ASP A 193 15.56 -6.27 -3.03
CA ASP A 193 15.89 -7.11 -4.19
C ASP A 193 14.77 -8.13 -4.47
N LEU A 194 14.18 -8.74 -3.43
CA LEU A 194 13.05 -9.68 -3.56
C LEU A 194 11.77 -8.95 -4.00
N LEU A 195 11.51 -7.78 -3.41
CA LEU A 195 10.34 -6.97 -3.76
C LEU A 195 10.37 -6.56 -5.23
N PHE A 196 11.49 -6.02 -5.69
CA PHE A 196 11.60 -5.55 -7.08
C PHE A 196 11.68 -6.69 -8.09
N ALA A 197 12.18 -7.87 -7.70
CA ALA A 197 12.08 -9.07 -8.51
C ALA A 197 10.60 -9.45 -8.76
N GLU A 198 9.76 -9.40 -7.72
CA GLU A 198 8.34 -9.70 -7.85
C GLU A 198 7.62 -8.65 -8.69
N HIS A 199 7.88 -7.34 -8.50
CA HIS A 199 7.34 -6.29 -9.37
C HIS A 199 7.75 -6.48 -10.83
N ALA A 200 9.03 -6.78 -11.09
CA ALA A 200 9.52 -7.05 -12.44
C ALA A 200 8.87 -8.30 -13.07
N ARG A 201 8.59 -9.32 -12.27
CA ARG A 201 7.85 -10.51 -12.72
C ARG A 201 6.42 -10.19 -13.11
N LEU A 202 5.72 -9.39 -12.29
CA LEU A 202 4.31 -9.06 -12.46
C LEU A 202 4.07 -8.09 -13.62
N LEU A 203 4.94 -7.08 -13.77
CA LEU A 203 4.81 -6.08 -14.83
C LEU A 203 4.99 -6.68 -16.21
N ARG A 204 4.21 -6.23 -17.19
CA ARG A 204 4.52 -6.45 -18.63
C ARG A 204 5.78 -5.67 -19.02
N ARG A 205 6.44 -6.04 -20.11
CA ARG A 205 7.56 -5.24 -20.65
C ARG A 205 7.06 -3.83 -21.00
N GLY A 206 7.84 -2.82 -20.61
CA GLY A 206 7.44 -1.42 -20.70
C GLY A 206 6.41 -0.99 -19.65
N GLY A 207 6.05 -1.87 -18.70
CA GLY A 207 5.18 -1.54 -17.58
C GLY A 207 5.88 -0.63 -16.58
N ARG A 208 5.10 0.19 -15.86
CA ARG A 208 5.56 1.23 -14.94
C ARG A 208 5.56 0.73 -13.49
N TYR A 209 6.68 0.90 -12.79
CA TYR A 209 6.74 0.82 -11.34
C TYR A 209 6.85 2.22 -10.72
N VAL A 210 6.11 2.49 -9.64
CA VAL A 210 6.21 3.75 -8.90
C VAL A 210 6.36 3.45 -7.41
N VAL A 211 7.20 4.19 -6.72
CA VAL A 211 7.28 4.14 -5.26
C VAL A 211 7.32 5.54 -4.67
N ILE A 212 6.53 5.74 -3.60
CA ILE A 212 6.72 6.85 -2.66
C ILE A 212 7.12 6.23 -1.34
N THR A 213 8.25 6.67 -0.78
CA THR A 213 8.81 6.04 0.42
C THR A 213 9.80 6.94 1.15
N GLY A 214 9.90 6.74 2.45
CA GLY A 214 10.98 7.26 3.24
C GLY A 214 12.28 6.45 3.06
N CYS A 215 13.42 7.13 3.04
CA CYS A 215 14.74 6.52 3.06
C CYS A 215 15.72 7.37 3.87
N TYR A 216 16.77 6.76 4.41
CA TYR A 216 17.81 7.56 5.03
C TYR A 216 18.90 7.98 4.03
N ASN A 217 19.50 9.13 4.29
CA ASN A 217 20.54 9.70 3.44
C ASN A 217 21.86 8.96 3.65
N ASP A 218 22.40 8.35 2.58
CA ASP A 218 23.65 7.58 2.59
C ASP A 218 24.90 8.42 2.95
N THR A 219 24.80 9.73 2.86
CA THR A 219 25.90 10.64 3.27
C THR A 219 26.29 10.42 4.74
N TYR A 220 25.36 9.98 5.57
CA TYR A 220 25.62 9.65 6.97
C TYR A 220 26.26 8.26 7.18
N GLY A 221 26.31 7.45 6.13
CA GLY A 221 26.88 6.09 6.16
C GLY A 221 26.07 5.06 6.95
N ARG A 222 25.20 5.50 7.85
CA ARG A 222 24.28 4.70 8.69
C ARG A 222 23.04 5.48 9.01
N ALA A 223 21.98 4.76 9.44
CA ALA A 223 20.76 5.38 9.93
C ALA A 223 21.05 6.33 11.11
N SER A 224 20.44 7.51 11.11
CA SER A 224 20.51 8.46 12.21
C SER A 224 19.74 7.95 13.45
N ARG A 225 19.85 8.70 14.57
CA ARG A 225 19.05 8.42 15.77
C ARG A 225 17.54 8.51 15.45
N GLU A 226 17.14 9.54 14.73
CA GLU A 226 15.75 9.79 14.34
C GLU A 226 15.21 8.63 13.49
N VAL A 227 15.96 8.18 12.48
CA VAL A 227 15.59 7.01 11.65
C VAL A 227 15.44 5.76 12.51
N SER A 228 16.32 5.56 13.49
CA SER A 228 16.22 4.42 14.43
C SER A 228 14.97 4.50 15.32
N LEU A 229 14.55 5.70 15.72
CA LEU A 229 13.31 5.92 16.48
C LEU A 229 12.08 5.65 15.63
N ILE A 230 12.07 6.09 14.36
CA ILE A 230 10.99 5.80 13.40
C ILE A 230 10.88 4.29 13.17
N ASN A 231 12.01 3.60 12.96
CA ASN A 231 12.04 2.14 12.81
C ASN A 231 11.45 1.42 14.02
N ALA A 232 11.80 1.87 15.22
CA ALA A 232 11.27 1.27 16.46
C ALA A 232 9.77 1.51 16.62
N HIS A 233 9.28 2.70 16.25
CA HIS A 233 7.87 3.09 16.36
C HIS A 233 6.96 2.26 15.43
N TYR A 234 7.39 2.02 14.19
CA TYR A 234 6.60 1.30 13.18
C TYR A 234 7.01 -0.16 12.98
N ILE A 235 7.96 -0.68 13.76
CA ILE A 235 8.52 -2.04 13.58
C ILE A 235 9.00 -2.26 12.15
N CYS A 236 9.70 -1.27 11.58
CA CYS A 236 10.19 -1.28 10.21
C CYS A 236 11.72 -1.20 10.13
N ASP A 237 12.27 -1.32 8.93
CA ASP A 237 13.69 -1.15 8.63
C ASP A 237 13.84 -0.23 7.40
N ILE A 238 13.99 1.07 7.65
CA ILE A 238 14.12 2.08 6.60
C ILE A 238 15.45 1.87 5.87
N HIS A 239 15.38 1.68 4.56
CA HIS A 239 16.54 1.45 3.71
C HIS A 239 17.30 2.74 3.37
N PRO A 240 18.62 2.64 3.08
CA PRO A 240 19.38 3.75 2.53
C PRO A 240 18.89 4.10 1.12
N ARG A 241 18.95 5.38 0.76
CA ARG A 241 18.56 5.86 -0.58
C ARG A 241 19.22 5.06 -1.71
N SER A 242 20.53 4.81 -1.62
CA SER A 242 21.28 4.08 -2.65
C SER A 242 20.82 2.62 -2.83
N ALA A 243 20.21 2.00 -1.80
CA ALA A 243 19.73 0.62 -1.92
C ALA A 243 18.58 0.51 -2.93
N TYR A 244 17.70 1.51 -3.01
CA TYR A 244 16.62 1.55 -3.99
C TYR A 244 17.16 1.49 -5.41
N PHE A 245 18.11 2.36 -5.75
CA PHE A 245 18.68 2.42 -7.11
C PHE A 245 19.44 1.16 -7.50
N ARG A 246 20.19 0.57 -6.55
CA ARG A 246 20.90 -0.70 -6.78
C ARG A 246 19.92 -1.85 -7.03
N ALA A 247 18.88 -1.97 -6.20
CA ALA A 247 17.92 -3.06 -6.31
C ALA A 247 17.02 -2.91 -7.55
N LEU A 248 16.58 -1.69 -7.89
CA LEU A 248 15.86 -1.39 -9.14
C LEU A 248 16.68 -1.84 -10.36
N ALA A 249 17.95 -1.41 -10.45
CA ALA A 249 18.82 -1.73 -11.58
C ALA A 249 19.06 -3.26 -11.74
N ARG A 250 19.27 -3.98 -10.62
CA ARG A 250 19.43 -5.44 -10.63
C ARG A 250 18.20 -6.16 -11.17
N ASN A 251 17.02 -5.60 -10.92
CA ASN A 251 15.75 -6.20 -11.30
C ASN A 251 15.16 -5.63 -12.60
N ARG A 252 15.98 -4.98 -13.44
CA ARG A 252 15.56 -4.43 -14.74
C ARG A 252 14.42 -3.41 -14.63
N LEU A 253 14.37 -2.69 -13.54
CA LEU A 253 13.51 -1.54 -13.35
C LEU A 253 14.38 -0.28 -13.49
N VAL A 254 14.26 0.41 -14.62
CA VAL A 254 15.11 1.55 -14.96
C VAL A 254 14.42 2.84 -14.54
N PRO A 255 14.97 3.60 -13.57
CA PRO A 255 14.39 4.86 -13.15
C PRO A 255 14.27 5.85 -14.32
N VAL A 256 13.08 6.39 -14.51
CA VAL A 256 12.77 7.41 -15.55
C VAL A 256 12.36 8.76 -14.94
N HIS A 257 12.02 8.75 -13.64
CA HIS A 257 11.73 9.96 -12.88
C HIS A 257 12.11 9.74 -11.42
N VAL A 258 12.74 10.75 -10.82
CA VAL A 258 13.08 10.78 -9.38
C VAL A 258 12.78 12.18 -8.88
N GLU A 259 12.01 12.24 -7.79
CA GLU A 259 11.60 13.50 -7.18
C GLU A 259 11.84 13.44 -5.67
N ASP A 260 12.45 14.47 -5.11
CA ASP A 260 12.62 14.62 -3.67
C ASP A 260 11.40 15.37 -3.12
N LEU A 261 10.61 14.70 -2.31
CA LEU A 261 9.38 15.18 -1.71
C LEU A 261 9.57 15.65 -0.25
N THR A 262 10.81 15.69 0.24
CA THR A 262 11.14 15.95 1.64
C THR A 262 10.54 17.27 2.13
N GLU A 263 10.73 18.36 1.37
CA GLU A 263 10.18 19.66 1.72
C GLU A 263 8.64 19.69 1.65
N ALA A 264 8.06 18.98 0.67
CA ALA A 264 6.60 18.92 0.50
C ALA A 264 5.90 18.08 1.60
N ALA A 265 6.65 17.24 2.33
CA ALA A 265 6.12 16.44 3.44
C ALA A 265 6.09 17.22 4.78
N LEU A 266 6.88 18.30 4.92
CA LEU A 266 6.99 19.05 6.19
C LEU A 266 5.66 19.62 6.66
N PRO A 267 4.82 20.29 5.81
CA PRO A 267 3.59 20.92 6.27
C PRO A 267 2.58 19.93 6.87
N TYR A 268 2.54 18.68 6.37
CA TYR A 268 1.71 17.62 6.95
C TYR A 268 2.12 17.32 8.40
N TRP A 269 3.41 17.12 8.65
CA TRP A 269 3.92 16.79 9.97
C TRP A 269 3.83 17.98 10.96
N GLU A 270 4.00 19.19 10.45
CA GLU A 270 3.81 20.42 11.25
C GLU A 270 2.36 20.58 11.67
N LEU A 271 1.40 20.35 10.75
CA LEU A 271 -0.02 20.41 11.09
C LEU A 271 -0.42 19.27 12.03
N ARG A 272 0.07 18.05 11.77
CA ARG A 272 -0.24 16.87 12.58
C ARG A 272 0.26 17.02 14.03
N LYS A 273 1.41 17.65 14.23
CA LYS A 273 1.93 17.95 15.57
C LYS A 273 1.01 18.84 16.40
N GLU A 274 0.25 19.74 15.76
CA GLU A 274 -0.71 20.62 16.40
C GLU A 274 -2.10 19.97 16.61
N ALA A 275 -2.29 18.75 16.12
CA ALA A 275 -3.54 18.01 16.17
C ALA A 275 -3.61 17.13 17.42
N ASP A 276 -3.93 17.69 18.59
CA ASP A 276 -3.95 16.98 19.88
C ASP A 276 -4.64 15.61 19.86
N HIS A 277 -5.66 15.45 19.01
CA HIS A 277 -6.46 14.23 18.89
C HIS A 277 -5.84 13.18 17.94
N LEU A 278 -4.78 13.53 17.20
CA LEU A 278 -4.16 12.67 16.18
C LEU A 278 -2.66 12.43 16.40
N VAL A 279 -2.03 13.14 17.38
CA VAL A 279 -0.60 12.95 17.65
C VAL A 279 -0.31 11.55 18.18
N THR A 280 0.80 10.98 17.72
CA THR A 280 1.28 9.66 18.12
C THR A 280 2.63 9.74 18.84
N GLY A 281 3.21 10.95 18.96
CA GLY A 281 4.50 11.22 19.61
C GLY A 281 5.72 11.06 18.71
N ILE A 282 5.52 10.70 17.42
CA ILE A 282 6.61 10.53 16.45
C ILE A 282 6.83 11.79 15.59
N GLU A 283 5.92 12.75 15.61
CA GLU A 283 5.85 13.89 14.71
C GLU A 283 7.13 14.72 14.74
N GLU A 284 7.61 15.06 15.93
CA GLU A 284 8.86 15.84 16.10
C GLU A 284 10.09 15.08 15.59
N THR A 285 10.09 13.76 15.70
CA THR A 285 11.17 12.92 15.19
C THR A 285 11.23 13.01 13.66
N PHE A 286 10.09 12.95 12.96
CA PHE A 286 10.04 13.15 11.51
C PHE A 286 10.48 14.56 11.12
N LEU A 287 9.95 15.59 11.76
CA LEU A 287 10.32 16.98 11.49
C LEU A 287 11.84 17.21 11.67
N THR A 288 12.43 16.67 12.73
CA THR A 288 13.86 16.76 12.96
C THR A 288 14.66 16.03 11.87
N ALA A 289 14.26 14.82 11.51
CA ALA A 289 14.95 14.00 10.52
C ALA A 289 14.88 14.60 9.10
N TYR A 290 13.75 15.17 8.72
CA TYR A 290 13.60 15.89 7.45
C TYR A 290 14.44 17.17 7.43
N ARG A 291 14.36 18.01 8.46
CA ARG A 291 15.06 19.31 8.54
C ARG A 291 16.59 19.17 8.59
N ASN A 292 17.11 18.12 9.21
CA ASN A 292 18.56 17.87 9.25
C ASN A 292 19.05 17.05 8.05
N GLY A 293 18.15 16.61 7.14
CA GLY A 293 18.46 15.87 5.93
C GLY A 293 18.89 14.42 6.15
N SER A 294 18.73 13.88 7.36
CA SER A 294 19.08 12.46 7.65
C SER A 294 18.03 11.48 7.10
N PHE A 295 16.80 11.95 6.92
CA PHE A 295 15.71 11.20 6.33
C PHE A 295 15.15 11.98 5.15
N GLN A 296 14.90 11.30 4.05
CA GLN A 296 14.37 11.87 2.81
C GLN A 296 13.10 11.15 2.40
N TYR A 297 12.22 11.86 1.72
CA TYR A 297 10.99 11.32 1.16
C TYR A 297 11.06 11.38 -0.36
N LEU A 298 11.03 10.23 -1.01
CA LEU A 298 11.29 10.11 -2.43
C LEU A 298 10.10 9.54 -3.19
N LEU A 299 9.88 10.09 -4.38
CA LEU A 299 9.13 9.42 -5.45
C LEU A 299 10.12 8.94 -6.50
N ILE A 300 10.04 7.66 -6.86
CA ILE A 300 10.79 7.07 -7.97
C ILE A 300 9.80 6.38 -8.91
N ALA A 301 9.82 6.74 -10.19
CA ALA A 301 9.14 5.99 -11.23
C ALA A 301 10.18 5.29 -12.12
N ALA A 302 9.96 4.01 -12.41
CA ALA A 302 10.87 3.18 -13.20
C ALA A 302 10.10 2.35 -14.22
N ASP A 303 10.70 2.11 -15.38
CA ASP A 303 10.12 1.26 -16.42
C ASP A 303 10.78 -0.12 -16.43
N ARG A 304 9.97 -1.17 -16.61
CA ARG A 304 10.45 -2.52 -16.80
C ARG A 304 11.00 -2.71 -18.21
N VAL A 305 12.28 -3.01 -18.35
CA VAL A 305 12.97 -3.31 -19.61
C VAL A 305 13.08 -4.82 -19.88
#